data_a52a812b4fa7e93aedd7e2f185b49127
#
_entry.id   a52a812b4fa7e93aedd7e2f185b49127
#
_cell.length_a   1.000
_cell.length_b   1.000
_cell.length_c   1.000
_cell.angle_alpha   90.00
_cell.angle_beta   90.00
_cell.angle_gamma   90.00
#
_symmetry.space_group_name_H-M   'P 1'
#
loop_
_entity.id
_entity.type
_entity.pdbx_description
1 polymer ?
#
loop_
_entity_poly.entity_id
_entity_poly.type
_entity_poly.pdbx_seq_one_letter_code
_entity_poly.pdbx_strand_id
1 'polypeptide(L)'
;MKRVYITALITCLVVLAAFVICFRLSDISGKKDHLTVGFVYDNDESTPYTYNFSLAKDAVEKTFGDKVDIITCSNVLDDEMQEPISELVQGGCDIIFFNGYSELVIQLAPQYPDVQFCQASYMDMSGVSVPKNYHTFKGEAYQGRYVSGIAAGMKIKQLISDGIITEDQALVGFVAAFSTPEVISGYTAFLLGARSVVPSTKMRVLYTGTWSSYAHEKASAQQLIDDGCVIISQHTDTIGPAIACEESSGDRPVYFVGYNQSMSEVAPTTSLVTSRICWEPYVINAVDAVMANKDIEETFAGRGKIHGSDVSAGFENGWVEMDDLNLQAVAPGTKEAMDKAIDMFVRNNNIFVFKGDYTGVNPDDPSDTIDLKLGYIENEHTSYPSFHYILNDIVTIVE
;
A
#
# COMPACT_ATOMS: atom_id res chain seq x y z
N MET A 1 26.46 -64.27 5.63
CA MET A 1 26.41 -62.82 6.08
C MET A 1 26.63 -61.85 4.94
N LYS A 2 27.71 -61.80 4.14
CA LYS A 2 27.93 -60.83 3.06
C LYS A 2 26.78 -60.71 2.03
N ARG A 3 26.16 -61.84 1.62
CA ARG A 3 25.02 -61.78 0.66
C ARG A 3 23.76 -61.03 1.22
N VAL A 4 23.46 -61.26 2.51
CA VAL A 4 22.31 -60.62 3.15
C VAL A 4 22.50 -59.08 3.23
N TYR A 5 23.71 -58.60 3.54
CA TYR A 5 24.02 -57.16 3.56
C TYR A 5 23.96 -56.52 2.17
N ILE A 6 24.39 -57.23 1.13
CA ILE A 6 24.33 -56.75 -0.26
C ILE A 6 22.87 -56.65 -0.71
N THR A 7 22.03 -57.62 -0.40
CA THR A 7 20.59 -57.58 -0.73
C THR A 7 19.88 -56.47 0.02
N ALA A 8 20.16 -56.30 1.31
CA ALA A 8 19.60 -55.20 2.10
C ALA A 8 20.00 -53.78 1.56
N LEU A 9 21.28 -53.65 1.16
CA LEU A 9 21.77 -52.38 0.58
C LEU A 9 21.10 -52.09 -0.77
N ILE A 10 20.93 -53.08 -1.64
CA ILE A 10 20.26 -52.92 -2.93
C ILE A 10 18.77 -52.55 -2.71
N THR A 11 18.09 -53.20 -1.75
CA THR A 11 16.69 -52.89 -1.42
C THR A 11 16.54 -51.44 -0.91
N CYS A 12 17.45 -51.00 -0.02
CA CYS A 12 17.45 -49.61 0.45
C CYS A 12 17.67 -48.60 -0.68
N LEU A 13 18.58 -48.86 -1.61
CA LEU A 13 18.84 -48.01 -2.76
C LEU A 13 17.63 -47.93 -3.72
N VAL A 14 16.95 -49.05 -3.95
CA VAL A 14 15.75 -49.11 -4.79
C VAL A 14 14.59 -48.38 -4.13
N VAL A 15 14.39 -48.49 -2.82
CA VAL A 15 13.38 -47.76 -2.07
C VAL A 15 13.68 -46.26 -2.08
N LEU A 16 14.96 -45.86 -1.89
CA LEU A 16 15.38 -44.46 -1.94
C LEU A 16 15.18 -43.88 -3.34
N ALA A 17 15.53 -44.61 -4.40
CA ALA A 17 15.32 -44.19 -5.78
C ALA A 17 13.82 -44.06 -6.12
N ALA A 18 12.99 -45.00 -5.66
CA ALA A 18 11.54 -44.94 -5.82
C ALA A 18 10.94 -43.75 -5.08
N PHE A 19 11.44 -43.47 -3.85
CA PHE A 19 11.01 -42.30 -3.07
C PHE A 19 11.37 -40.99 -3.78
N VAL A 20 12.60 -40.86 -4.29
CA VAL A 20 13.05 -39.68 -5.05
C VAL A 20 12.25 -39.52 -6.36
N ILE A 21 11.95 -40.65 -7.05
CA ILE A 21 11.12 -40.61 -8.27
C ILE A 21 9.68 -40.20 -7.94
N CYS A 22 9.09 -40.81 -6.89
CA CYS A 22 7.74 -40.42 -6.45
C CYS A 22 7.69 -38.95 -6.00
N PHE A 23 8.70 -38.45 -5.28
CA PHE A 23 8.79 -37.08 -4.86
C PHE A 23 8.90 -36.12 -6.07
N ARG A 24 9.74 -36.47 -7.05
CA ARG A 24 9.83 -35.70 -8.30
C ARG A 24 8.57 -35.76 -9.15
N LEU A 25 7.88 -36.89 -9.18
CA LEU A 25 6.61 -37.03 -9.90
C LEU A 25 5.46 -36.29 -9.20
N SER A 26 5.43 -36.24 -7.86
CA SER A 26 4.47 -35.41 -7.12
C SER A 26 4.74 -33.92 -7.32
N ASP A 27 5.99 -33.50 -7.43
CA ASP A 27 6.40 -32.13 -7.71
C ASP A 27 6.04 -31.68 -9.15
N ILE A 28 5.93 -32.60 -10.10
CA ILE A 28 5.53 -32.35 -11.49
C ILE A 28 4.02 -32.45 -11.68
N SER A 29 3.31 -33.25 -10.86
CA SER A 29 1.89 -33.60 -11.08
C SER A 29 0.91 -32.51 -10.64
N GLY A 30 1.38 -31.34 -10.15
CA GLY A 30 0.52 -30.22 -9.74
C GLY A 30 0.79 -28.91 -10.47
N LYS A 31 1.84 -28.83 -11.29
CA LYS A 31 2.17 -27.60 -12.02
C LYS A 31 1.16 -27.36 -13.13
N LYS A 32 0.72 -26.11 -13.24
CA LYS A 32 -0.14 -25.63 -14.35
C LYS A 32 0.73 -24.94 -15.38
N ASP A 33 0.58 -25.29 -16.65
CA ASP A 33 1.30 -24.63 -17.74
C ASP A 33 0.61 -23.34 -18.19
N HIS A 34 -0.65 -23.17 -17.80
CA HIS A 34 -1.50 -22.04 -18.12
C HIS A 34 -2.47 -21.75 -16.98
N LEU A 35 -2.75 -20.47 -16.69
CA LEU A 35 -3.73 -20.01 -15.71
C LEU A 35 -4.70 -18.99 -16.31
N THR A 36 -5.91 -18.97 -15.77
CA THR A 36 -6.82 -17.84 -15.92
C THR A 36 -6.80 -16.98 -14.64
N VAL A 37 -6.48 -15.70 -14.78
CA VAL A 37 -6.31 -14.75 -13.67
C VAL A 37 -7.45 -13.73 -13.71
N GLY A 38 -8.19 -13.62 -12.63
CA GLY A 38 -9.28 -12.65 -12.46
C GLY A 38 -8.80 -11.38 -11.75
N PHE A 39 -9.30 -10.23 -12.19
CA PHE A 39 -9.16 -8.96 -11.47
C PHE A 39 -10.53 -8.32 -11.26
N VAL A 40 -10.82 -7.95 -10.01
CA VAL A 40 -12.06 -7.26 -9.63
C VAL A 40 -11.70 -5.92 -9.02
N TYR A 41 -12.24 -4.85 -9.60
CA TYR A 41 -11.99 -3.48 -9.20
C TYR A 41 -13.27 -2.82 -8.67
N ASP A 42 -13.15 -2.09 -7.57
CA ASP A 42 -14.22 -1.27 -6.98
C ASP A 42 -14.64 -0.10 -7.87
N ASN A 43 -13.68 0.46 -8.62
CA ASN A 43 -13.88 1.50 -9.61
C ASN A 43 -13.29 1.09 -10.97
N ASP A 44 -13.24 2.01 -11.92
CA ASP A 44 -12.45 1.87 -13.14
C ASP A 44 -11.07 2.57 -13.02
N GLU A 45 -10.25 2.44 -14.04
CA GLU A 45 -8.90 3.01 -14.09
C GLU A 45 -8.87 4.56 -14.13
N SER A 46 -10.00 5.25 -14.04
CA SER A 46 -10.05 6.70 -13.94
C SER A 46 -9.71 7.21 -12.54
N THR A 47 -9.75 6.35 -11.52
CA THR A 47 -9.33 6.69 -10.17
C THR A 47 -7.86 6.32 -9.93
N PRO A 48 -7.09 7.16 -9.21
CA PRO A 48 -5.68 6.90 -8.90
C PRO A 48 -5.42 5.53 -8.24
N TYR A 49 -6.30 5.10 -7.35
CA TYR A 49 -6.15 3.82 -6.66
C TYR A 49 -6.31 2.63 -7.61
N THR A 50 -7.42 2.60 -8.40
CA THR A 50 -7.66 1.52 -9.36
C THR A 50 -6.64 1.52 -10.48
N TYR A 51 -6.26 2.70 -11.02
CA TYR A 51 -5.18 2.81 -11.98
C TYR A 51 -3.88 2.18 -11.45
N ASN A 52 -3.48 2.55 -10.22
CA ASN A 52 -2.29 1.99 -9.61
C ASN A 52 -2.37 0.47 -9.40
N PHE A 53 -3.56 -0.06 -9.08
CA PHE A 53 -3.75 -1.52 -8.96
C PHE A 53 -3.73 -2.22 -10.33
N SER A 54 -4.21 -1.58 -11.39
CA SER A 54 -4.22 -2.16 -12.75
C SER A 54 -2.81 -2.34 -13.33
N LEU A 55 -1.81 -1.59 -12.84
CA LEU A 55 -0.41 -1.81 -13.20
C LEU A 55 0.07 -3.22 -12.85
N ALA A 56 -0.49 -3.84 -11.81
CA ALA A 56 -0.19 -5.23 -11.48
C ALA A 56 -0.76 -6.21 -12.51
N LYS A 57 -1.93 -5.95 -13.07
CA LYS A 57 -2.50 -6.71 -14.19
C LYS A 57 -1.57 -6.66 -15.40
N ASP A 58 -1.13 -5.46 -15.77
CA ASP A 58 -0.22 -5.26 -16.91
C ASP A 58 1.13 -5.95 -16.67
N ALA A 59 1.60 -5.96 -15.42
CA ALA A 59 2.83 -6.68 -15.05
C ALA A 59 2.68 -8.20 -15.15
N VAL A 60 1.50 -8.76 -14.85
CA VAL A 60 1.18 -10.18 -15.06
C VAL A 60 1.20 -10.53 -16.55
N GLU A 61 0.49 -9.76 -17.38
CA GLU A 61 0.50 -9.96 -18.84
C GLU A 61 1.92 -9.92 -19.40
N LYS A 62 2.71 -8.94 -18.99
CA LYS A 62 4.09 -8.78 -19.44
C LYS A 62 5.00 -9.92 -18.98
N THR A 63 4.79 -10.43 -17.73
CA THR A 63 5.68 -11.44 -17.15
C THR A 63 5.39 -12.83 -17.66
N PHE A 64 4.12 -13.19 -17.81
CA PHE A 64 3.72 -14.55 -18.12
C PHE A 64 3.32 -14.76 -19.60
N GLY A 65 2.94 -13.70 -20.32
CA GLY A 65 2.58 -13.75 -21.73
C GLY A 65 1.50 -14.79 -22.02
N ASP A 66 1.74 -15.67 -22.99
CA ASP A 66 0.79 -16.70 -23.43
C ASP A 66 0.47 -17.77 -22.37
N LYS A 67 1.04 -17.68 -21.17
CA LYS A 67 0.75 -18.60 -20.06
C LYS A 67 -0.40 -18.16 -19.18
N VAL A 68 -0.96 -16.99 -19.43
CA VAL A 68 -2.09 -16.46 -18.66
C VAL A 68 -3.17 -15.90 -19.58
N ASP A 69 -4.43 -16.18 -19.26
CA ASP A 69 -5.57 -15.42 -19.74
C ASP A 69 -6.05 -14.51 -18.60
N ILE A 70 -6.45 -13.27 -18.91
CA ILE A 70 -6.90 -12.31 -17.90
C ILE A 70 -8.37 -11.96 -18.14
N ILE A 71 -9.15 -11.96 -17.05
CA ILE A 71 -10.55 -11.52 -17.02
C ILE A 71 -10.66 -10.40 -15.99
N THR A 72 -11.29 -9.27 -16.35
CA THR A 72 -11.41 -8.10 -15.47
C THR A 72 -12.87 -7.71 -15.32
N CYS A 73 -13.28 -7.42 -14.06
CA CYS A 73 -14.56 -6.81 -13.70
C CYS A 73 -14.28 -5.46 -13.02
N SER A 74 -14.92 -4.38 -13.47
CA SER A 74 -14.74 -3.04 -12.90
C SER A 74 -16.06 -2.47 -12.41
N ASN A 75 -16.00 -1.48 -11.50
CA ASN A 75 -17.16 -0.84 -10.86
C ASN A 75 -18.02 -1.83 -10.08
N VAL A 76 -17.38 -2.76 -9.36
CA VAL A 76 -18.05 -3.77 -8.54
C VAL A 76 -18.18 -3.24 -7.12
N LEU A 77 -19.40 -3.09 -6.64
CA LEU A 77 -19.67 -2.64 -5.27
C LEU A 77 -19.41 -3.75 -4.25
N ASP A 78 -19.07 -3.37 -3.02
CA ASP A 78 -18.68 -4.29 -1.95
C ASP A 78 -19.74 -5.36 -1.64
N ASP A 79 -21.03 -5.03 -1.76
CA ASP A 79 -22.17 -5.92 -1.52
C ASP A 79 -22.64 -6.67 -2.77
N GLU A 80 -22.04 -6.41 -3.94
CA GLU A 80 -22.37 -7.03 -5.22
C GLU A 80 -21.34 -8.07 -5.69
N MET A 81 -20.39 -8.46 -4.85
CA MET A 81 -19.27 -9.36 -5.20
C MET A 81 -19.68 -10.78 -5.62
N GLN A 82 -20.88 -11.24 -5.26
CA GLN A 82 -21.29 -12.63 -5.50
C GLN A 82 -21.39 -12.97 -6.99
N GLU A 83 -22.00 -12.10 -7.81
CA GLU A 83 -22.16 -12.34 -9.25
C GLU A 83 -20.83 -12.29 -10.00
N PRO A 84 -19.98 -11.24 -9.86
CA PRO A 84 -18.64 -11.21 -10.47
C PRO A 84 -17.77 -12.39 -10.08
N ILE A 85 -17.74 -12.82 -8.82
CA ILE A 85 -16.98 -14.01 -8.38
C ILE A 85 -17.50 -15.26 -9.11
N SER A 86 -18.82 -15.44 -9.17
CA SER A 86 -19.40 -16.60 -9.86
C SER A 86 -19.08 -16.61 -11.35
N GLU A 87 -19.11 -15.47 -12.02
CA GLU A 87 -18.75 -15.33 -13.44
C GLU A 87 -17.27 -15.65 -13.68
N LEU A 88 -16.37 -15.11 -12.85
CA LEU A 88 -14.93 -15.37 -12.96
C LEU A 88 -14.61 -16.85 -12.74
N VAL A 89 -15.22 -17.48 -11.75
CA VAL A 89 -15.04 -18.91 -11.51
C VAL A 89 -15.59 -19.75 -12.65
N GLN A 90 -16.77 -19.39 -13.23
CA GLN A 90 -17.29 -20.06 -14.42
C GLN A 90 -16.43 -19.81 -15.65
N GLY A 91 -15.75 -18.65 -15.73
CA GLY A 91 -14.75 -18.31 -16.73
C GLY A 91 -13.45 -19.10 -16.59
N GLY A 92 -13.31 -19.92 -15.54
CA GLY A 92 -12.16 -20.79 -15.33
C GLY A 92 -11.01 -20.13 -14.56
N CYS A 93 -11.25 -19.05 -13.83
CA CYS A 93 -10.20 -18.40 -13.04
C CYS A 93 -9.63 -19.34 -11.98
N ASP A 94 -8.30 -19.43 -11.95
CA ASP A 94 -7.51 -20.16 -10.97
C ASP A 94 -7.16 -19.31 -9.74
N ILE A 95 -7.04 -18.00 -9.95
CA ILE A 95 -6.73 -16.99 -8.94
C ILE A 95 -7.46 -15.70 -9.28
N ILE A 96 -7.99 -15.01 -8.26
CA ILE A 96 -8.73 -13.76 -8.41
C ILE A 96 -8.18 -12.73 -7.44
N PHE A 97 -7.84 -11.53 -7.94
CA PHE A 97 -7.36 -10.40 -7.17
C PHE A 97 -8.46 -9.33 -7.02
N PHE A 98 -8.57 -8.77 -5.80
CA PHE A 98 -9.57 -7.76 -5.45
C PHE A 98 -8.86 -6.52 -4.88
N ASN A 99 -9.16 -5.34 -5.40
CA ASN A 99 -8.69 -4.08 -4.80
C ASN A 99 -9.70 -3.49 -3.80
N GLY A 100 -10.98 -3.85 -3.90
CA GLY A 100 -12.07 -3.35 -3.06
C GLY A 100 -12.21 -4.10 -1.72
N TYR A 101 -13.09 -3.56 -0.88
CA TYR A 101 -13.36 -4.01 0.48
C TYR A 101 -14.64 -4.84 0.51
N SER A 102 -14.56 -6.16 0.58
CA SER A 102 -15.77 -6.96 0.71
C SER A 102 -15.60 -8.16 1.63
N GLU A 103 -16.44 -8.25 2.66
CA GLU A 103 -16.53 -9.43 3.50
C GLU A 103 -17.11 -10.65 2.74
N LEU A 104 -17.81 -10.41 1.61
CA LEU A 104 -18.34 -11.49 0.80
C LEU A 104 -17.26 -12.38 0.21
N VAL A 105 -16.08 -11.82 -0.10
CA VAL A 105 -14.96 -12.60 -0.66
C VAL A 105 -14.55 -13.72 0.29
N ILE A 106 -14.32 -13.42 1.58
CA ILE A 106 -13.96 -14.43 2.58
C ILE A 106 -15.09 -15.46 2.80
N GLN A 107 -16.36 -15.01 2.71
CA GLN A 107 -17.52 -15.91 2.88
C GLN A 107 -17.74 -16.84 1.68
N LEU A 108 -17.37 -16.39 0.47
CA LEU A 108 -17.55 -17.15 -0.77
C LEU A 108 -16.36 -18.07 -1.08
N ALA A 109 -15.15 -17.73 -0.66
CA ALA A 109 -13.95 -18.52 -0.93
C ALA A 109 -14.07 -20.03 -0.62
N PRO A 110 -14.70 -20.49 0.49
CA PRO A 110 -14.86 -21.92 0.77
C PRO A 110 -15.77 -22.66 -0.24
N GLN A 111 -16.58 -21.95 -1.00
CA GLN A 111 -17.47 -22.55 -2.00
C GLN A 111 -16.70 -22.95 -3.27
N TYR A 112 -15.51 -22.41 -3.47
CA TYR A 112 -14.65 -22.59 -4.63
C TYR A 112 -13.23 -22.98 -4.21
N PRO A 113 -13.04 -24.16 -3.62
CA PRO A 113 -11.77 -24.54 -2.94
C PRO A 113 -10.56 -24.64 -3.88
N ASP A 114 -10.77 -24.76 -5.18
CA ASP A 114 -9.72 -24.85 -6.20
C ASP A 114 -9.27 -23.49 -6.74
N VAL A 115 -9.96 -22.39 -6.35
CA VAL A 115 -9.66 -21.02 -6.76
C VAL A 115 -9.01 -20.27 -5.60
N GLN A 116 -7.94 -19.51 -5.84
CA GLN A 116 -7.31 -18.65 -4.85
C GLN A 116 -7.93 -17.25 -4.90
N PHE A 117 -8.26 -16.68 -3.74
CA PHE A 117 -8.87 -15.38 -3.57
C PHE A 117 -7.90 -14.46 -2.84
N CYS A 118 -7.35 -13.48 -3.53
CA CYS A 118 -6.35 -12.54 -3.00
C CYS A 118 -6.94 -11.14 -2.92
N GLN A 119 -7.18 -10.64 -1.72
CA GLN A 119 -7.80 -9.33 -1.49
C GLN A 119 -6.82 -8.34 -0.87
N ALA A 120 -6.77 -7.11 -1.39
CA ALA A 120 -6.07 -6.03 -0.71
C ALA A 120 -6.63 -5.85 0.70
N SER A 121 -5.76 -5.82 1.74
CA SER A 121 -6.19 -5.78 3.14
C SER A 121 -7.00 -4.53 3.44
N TYR A 122 -8.14 -4.70 4.09
CA TYR A 122 -9.10 -3.65 4.42
C TYR A 122 -9.46 -3.60 5.91
N MET A 123 -9.02 -4.60 6.68
CA MET A 123 -9.24 -4.68 8.12
C MET A 123 -8.09 -5.44 8.80
N ASP A 124 -7.99 -5.33 10.10
CA ASP A 124 -7.06 -6.12 10.90
C ASP A 124 -7.48 -7.59 10.86
N MET A 125 -6.62 -8.42 10.25
CA MET A 125 -6.82 -9.88 10.14
C MET A 125 -6.18 -10.65 11.29
N SER A 126 -5.57 -9.99 12.28
CA SER A 126 -4.92 -10.66 13.40
C SER A 126 -5.91 -11.48 14.22
N GLY A 127 -5.62 -12.78 14.35
CA GLY A 127 -6.50 -13.71 15.07
C GLY A 127 -7.77 -14.14 14.34
N VAL A 128 -8.00 -13.67 13.11
CA VAL A 128 -9.13 -14.10 12.27
C VAL A 128 -8.81 -15.44 11.60
N SER A 129 -9.72 -16.41 11.73
CA SER A 129 -9.60 -17.68 11.03
C SER A 129 -10.18 -17.54 9.62
N VAL A 130 -9.35 -17.72 8.62
CA VAL A 130 -9.73 -17.58 7.21
C VAL A 130 -9.70 -18.91 6.46
N PRO A 131 -10.43 -19.06 5.35
CA PRO A 131 -10.32 -20.20 4.44
C PRO A 131 -8.89 -20.33 3.89
N LYS A 132 -8.45 -21.55 3.58
CA LYS A 132 -7.09 -21.81 3.07
C LYS A 132 -6.77 -21.14 1.73
N ASN A 133 -7.81 -20.86 0.95
CA ASN A 133 -7.72 -20.24 -0.36
C ASN A 133 -8.10 -18.76 -0.34
N TYR A 134 -8.07 -18.12 0.85
CA TYR A 134 -8.25 -16.68 1.02
C TYR A 134 -6.98 -16.05 1.59
N HIS A 135 -6.48 -15.03 0.91
CA HIS A 135 -5.23 -14.35 1.17
C HIS A 135 -5.45 -12.85 1.22
N THR A 136 -4.75 -12.17 2.11
CA THR A 136 -4.74 -10.69 2.15
C THR A 136 -3.32 -10.17 1.98
N PHE A 137 -3.20 -8.95 1.45
CA PHE A 137 -1.90 -8.34 1.20
C PHE A 137 -2.00 -6.82 1.15
N LYS A 138 -0.95 -6.13 1.60
CA LYS A 138 -0.84 -4.67 1.46
C LYS A 138 0.59 -4.19 1.53
N GLY A 139 0.93 -3.15 0.72
CA GLY A 139 2.18 -2.43 0.86
C GLY A 139 2.19 -1.57 2.14
N GLU A 140 3.34 -1.48 2.80
CA GLU A 140 3.55 -0.66 4.01
C GLU A 140 3.59 0.84 3.64
N ALA A 141 2.44 1.37 3.22
CA ALA A 141 2.28 2.73 2.67
C ALA A 141 2.84 3.84 3.57
N TYR A 142 2.81 3.65 4.92
CA TYR A 142 3.35 4.61 5.87
C TYR A 142 4.83 4.95 5.60
N GLN A 143 5.62 4.02 5.04
CA GLN A 143 7.01 4.25 4.67
C GLN A 143 7.11 5.30 3.55
N GLY A 144 6.33 5.14 2.47
CA GLY A 144 6.27 6.10 1.37
C GLY A 144 5.71 7.45 1.81
N ARG A 145 4.70 7.44 2.69
CA ARG A 145 4.15 8.65 3.29
C ARG A 145 5.18 9.42 4.11
N TYR A 146 5.99 8.73 4.92
CA TYR A 146 7.08 9.36 5.67
C TYR A 146 8.13 9.99 4.74
N VAL A 147 8.56 9.27 3.69
CA VAL A 147 9.54 9.76 2.72
C VAL A 147 8.98 10.95 1.93
N SER A 148 7.72 10.90 1.51
CA SER A 148 7.07 12.05 0.85
C SER A 148 6.90 13.25 1.79
N GLY A 149 6.70 12.99 3.08
CA GLY A 149 6.73 13.99 4.14
C GLY A 149 8.10 14.69 4.25
N ILE A 150 9.22 13.96 4.07
CA ILE A 150 10.56 14.57 4.01
C ILE A 150 10.65 15.54 2.84
N ALA A 151 10.12 15.21 1.66
CA ALA A 151 10.10 16.12 0.51
C ALA A 151 9.29 17.40 0.83
N ALA A 152 8.13 17.26 1.47
CA ALA A 152 7.34 18.38 1.97
C ALA A 152 8.14 19.25 2.96
N GLY A 153 8.80 18.64 3.94
CA GLY A 153 9.62 19.34 4.93
C GLY A 153 10.81 20.08 4.29
N MET A 154 11.45 19.49 3.28
CA MET A 154 12.54 20.14 2.52
C MET A 154 12.03 21.38 1.77
N LYS A 155 10.82 21.33 1.18
CA LYS A 155 10.20 22.49 0.54
C LYS A 155 9.85 23.56 1.57
N ILE A 156 9.24 23.22 2.70
CA ILE A 156 8.94 24.14 3.81
C ILE A 156 10.22 24.81 4.30
N LYS A 157 11.29 24.04 4.50
CA LYS A 157 12.59 24.58 4.91
C LYS A 157 13.16 25.59 3.90
N GLN A 158 13.01 25.29 2.60
CA GLN A 158 13.39 26.25 1.55
C GLN A 158 12.57 27.53 1.66
N LEU A 159 11.23 27.45 1.77
CA LEU A 159 10.35 28.63 1.87
C LEU A 159 10.69 29.51 3.09
N ILE A 160 11.04 28.90 4.23
CA ILE A 160 11.51 29.60 5.43
C ILE A 160 12.86 30.28 5.15
N SER A 161 13.81 29.57 4.58
CA SER A 161 15.15 30.08 4.27
C SER A 161 15.11 31.27 3.29
N ASP A 162 14.18 31.23 2.33
CA ASP A 162 13.98 32.27 1.33
C ASP A 162 13.15 33.47 1.88
N GLY A 163 12.70 33.38 3.13
CA GLY A 163 11.89 34.43 3.80
C GLY A 163 10.46 34.56 3.23
N ILE A 164 9.98 33.52 2.54
CA ILE A 164 8.63 33.50 1.96
C ILE A 164 7.58 33.20 3.03
N ILE A 165 7.92 32.31 3.97
CA ILE A 165 7.12 32.00 5.16
C ILE A 165 8.00 32.03 6.42
N THR A 166 7.35 32.09 7.59
CA THR A 166 8.00 31.98 8.89
C THR A 166 7.83 30.55 9.46
N GLU A 167 8.57 30.18 10.51
CA GLU A 167 8.45 28.85 11.12
C GLU A 167 7.04 28.55 11.68
N ASP A 168 6.34 29.54 12.17
CA ASP A 168 4.95 29.40 12.65
C ASP A 168 3.92 29.23 11.52
N GLN A 169 4.30 29.55 10.28
CA GLN A 169 3.55 29.29 9.07
C GLN A 169 3.89 27.94 8.39
N ALA A 170 4.73 27.12 9.00
CA ALA A 170 5.01 25.76 8.53
C ALA A 170 3.78 24.85 8.71
N LEU A 171 2.83 24.95 7.78
CA LEU A 171 1.53 24.29 7.86
C LEU A 171 1.31 23.40 6.64
N VAL A 172 0.98 22.12 6.86
CA VAL A 172 0.58 21.18 5.81
C VAL A 172 -0.92 20.89 5.91
N GLY A 173 -1.58 20.75 4.78
CA GLY A 173 -2.97 20.34 4.65
C GLY A 173 -3.08 18.92 4.15
N PHE A 174 -4.04 18.17 4.65
CA PHE A 174 -4.30 16.81 4.21
C PHE A 174 -5.78 16.60 3.91
N VAL A 175 -6.09 16.29 2.66
CA VAL A 175 -7.43 15.92 2.22
C VAL A 175 -7.60 14.42 2.44
N ALA A 176 -8.48 14.05 3.36
CA ALA A 176 -8.68 12.68 3.81
C ALA A 176 -10.08 12.18 3.46
N ALA A 177 -10.24 10.89 3.14
CA ALA A 177 -11.55 10.32 2.89
C ALA A 177 -12.34 10.12 4.20
N PHE A 178 -11.81 9.30 5.09
CA PHE A 178 -12.44 8.91 6.35
C PHE A 178 -11.42 8.85 7.50
N SER A 179 -11.93 8.87 8.74
CA SER A 179 -11.12 8.69 9.96
C SER A 179 -10.86 7.20 10.23
N THR A 180 -10.19 6.52 9.31
CA THR A 180 -9.79 5.10 9.45
C THR A 180 -8.32 4.99 9.84
N PRO A 181 -7.88 3.87 10.46
CA PRO A 181 -6.47 3.63 10.75
C PRO A 181 -5.55 3.82 9.54
N GLU A 182 -5.96 3.35 8.36
CA GLU A 182 -5.20 3.51 7.12
C GLU A 182 -4.92 4.97 6.78
N VAL A 183 -5.93 5.82 6.88
CA VAL A 183 -5.83 7.25 6.57
C VAL A 183 -5.06 7.99 7.65
N ILE A 184 -5.32 7.68 8.93
CA ILE A 184 -4.65 8.29 10.09
C ILE A 184 -3.16 7.92 10.11
N SER A 185 -2.81 6.66 9.90
CA SER A 185 -1.43 6.20 9.76
C SER A 185 -0.71 6.94 8.63
N GLY A 186 -1.37 7.06 7.47
CA GLY A 186 -0.83 7.73 6.30
C GLY A 186 -0.48 9.20 6.54
N TYR A 187 -1.44 10.01 7.01
CA TYR A 187 -1.15 11.43 7.23
C TYR A 187 -0.22 11.68 8.42
N THR A 188 -0.28 10.83 9.45
CA THR A 188 0.64 10.95 10.59
C THR A 188 2.07 10.65 10.17
N ALA A 189 2.32 9.59 9.40
CA ALA A 189 3.64 9.29 8.85
C ALA A 189 4.16 10.43 7.98
N PHE A 190 3.30 11.01 7.11
CA PHE A 190 3.63 12.17 6.30
C PHE A 190 4.04 13.38 7.16
N LEU A 191 3.24 13.73 8.18
CA LEU A 191 3.57 14.82 9.09
C LEU A 191 4.90 14.58 9.81
N LEU A 192 5.13 13.36 10.34
CA LEU A 192 6.37 13.04 11.05
C LEU A 192 7.59 13.08 10.13
N GLY A 193 7.43 12.71 8.85
CA GLY A 193 8.44 12.93 7.81
C GLY A 193 8.77 14.41 7.62
N ALA A 194 7.77 15.28 7.50
CA ALA A 194 7.96 16.72 7.37
C ALA A 194 8.62 17.31 8.64
N ARG A 195 8.20 16.87 9.82
CA ARG A 195 8.76 17.30 11.11
C ARG A 195 10.20 16.83 11.34
N SER A 196 10.63 15.75 10.71
CA SER A 196 12.02 15.31 10.77
C SER A 196 12.96 16.34 10.12
N VAL A 197 12.46 17.21 9.24
CA VAL A 197 13.19 18.29 8.57
C VAL A 197 12.90 19.65 9.21
N VAL A 198 11.63 19.96 9.48
CA VAL A 198 11.17 21.20 10.11
C VAL A 198 10.28 20.85 11.32
N PRO A 199 10.84 20.80 12.54
CA PRO A 199 10.13 20.35 13.75
C PRO A 199 8.90 21.19 14.13
N SER A 200 8.81 22.44 13.68
CA SER A 200 7.65 23.32 13.92
C SER A 200 6.43 23.00 13.04
N THR A 201 6.58 22.16 12.00
CA THR A 201 5.49 21.83 11.06
C THR A 201 4.26 21.29 11.81
N LYS A 202 3.08 21.83 11.47
CA LYS A 202 1.76 21.37 11.93
C LYS A 202 0.92 20.92 10.75
N MET A 203 -0.17 20.21 11.04
CA MET A 203 -1.07 19.70 10.01
C MET A 203 -2.52 20.07 10.29
N ARG A 204 -3.25 20.39 9.22
CA ARG A 204 -4.72 20.46 9.18
C ARG A 204 -5.24 19.31 8.33
N VAL A 205 -6.21 18.57 8.83
CA VAL A 205 -6.86 17.46 8.12
C VAL A 205 -8.32 17.81 7.90
N LEU A 206 -8.82 17.62 6.69
CA LEU A 206 -10.23 17.78 6.33
C LEU A 206 -10.74 16.47 5.74
N TYR A 207 -11.78 15.91 6.34
CA TYR A 207 -12.42 14.68 5.87
C TYR A 207 -13.52 14.99 4.88
N THR A 208 -13.46 14.37 3.69
CA THR A 208 -14.47 14.53 2.62
C THR A 208 -15.71 13.65 2.83
N GLY A 209 -15.60 12.60 3.65
CA GLY A 209 -16.65 11.61 3.85
C GLY A 209 -16.89 10.69 2.63
N THR A 210 -15.96 10.69 1.65
CA THR A 210 -16.01 9.84 0.46
C THR A 210 -14.60 9.55 -0.03
N TRP A 211 -14.38 8.38 -0.65
CA TRP A 211 -13.10 8.04 -1.26
C TRP A 211 -12.85 8.83 -2.54
N SER A 212 -13.88 9.04 -3.37
CA SER A 212 -13.75 9.67 -4.67
C SER A 212 -14.85 10.72 -4.90
N SER A 213 -14.49 11.99 -4.87
CA SER A 213 -15.36 13.11 -5.23
C SER A 213 -14.53 14.31 -5.63
N TYR A 214 -14.32 14.50 -6.92
CA TYR A 214 -13.54 15.62 -7.45
C TYR A 214 -13.94 16.98 -6.86
N ALA A 215 -15.25 17.26 -6.79
CA ALA A 215 -15.74 18.54 -6.30
C ALA A 215 -15.45 18.74 -4.80
N HIS A 216 -15.69 17.71 -3.97
CA HIS A 216 -15.42 17.80 -2.54
C HIS A 216 -13.92 17.87 -2.26
N GLU A 217 -13.12 17.06 -2.92
CA GLU A 217 -11.68 17.02 -2.72
C GLU A 217 -11.01 18.34 -3.14
N LYS A 218 -11.40 18.90 -4.31
CA LYS A 218 -10.90 20.20 -4.77
C LYS A 218 -11.29 21.31 -3.81
N ALA A 219 -12.55 21.35 -3.34
CA ALA A 219 -13.03 22.34 -2.38
C ALA A 219 -12.31 22.23 -1.03
N SER A 220 -12.10 21.01 -0.53
CA SER A 220 -11.35 20.75 0.70
C SER A 220 -9.90 21.21 0.61
N ALA A 221 -9.23 20.93 -0.51
CA ALA A 221 -7.89 21.42 -0.75
C ALA A 221 -7.84 22.95 -0.80
N GLN A 222 -8.80 23.59 -1.48
CA GLN A 222 -8.89 25.06 -1.53
C GLN A 222 -9.08 25.68 -0.14
N GLN A 223 -9.96 25.08 0.69
CA GLN A 223 -10.14 25.53 2.07
C GLN A 223 -8.84 25.43 2.88
N LEU A 224 -8.12 24.30 2.79
CA LEU A 224 -6.83 24.14 3.47
C LEU A 224 -5.78 25.15 2.98
N ILE A 225 -5.77 25.46 1.68
CA ILE A 225 -4.91 26.50 1.09
C ILE A 225 -5.29 27.89 1.66
N ASP A 226 -6.58 28.20 1.73
CA ASP A 226 -7.08 29.47 2.28
C ASP A 226 -6.79 29.61 3.78
N ASP A 227 -6.74 28.49 4.49
CA ASP A 227 -6.33 28.38 5.89
C ASP A 227 -4.81 28.54 6.10
N GLY A 228 -4.04 28.73 5.03
CA GLY A 228 -2.60 29.02 5.07
C GLY A 228 -1.71 27.78 4.93
N CYS A 229 -2.23 26.61 4.55
CA CYS A 229 -1.40 25.46 4.26
C CYS A 229 -0.55 25.72 3.00
N VAL A 230 0.75 25.45 3.10
CA VAL A 230 1.73 25.65 2.01
C VAL A 230 2.07 24.34 1.28
N ILE A 231 1.73 23.20 1.87
CA ILE A 231 1.80 21.87 1.24
C ILE A 231 0.45 21.20 1.40
N ILE A 232 -0.07 20.64 0.33
CA ILE A 232 -1.28 19.81 0.35
C ILE A 232 -0.90 18.38 -0.02
N SER A 233 -1.47 17.41 0.67
CA SER A 233 -1.45 16.00 0.28
C SER A 233 -2.84 15.40 0.46
N GLN A 234 -3.05 14.17 -0.01
CA GLN A 234 -4.35 13.53 0.04
C GLN A 234 -4.28 12.04 0.37
N HIS A 235 -5.41 11.50 0.86
CA HIS A 235 -5.76 10.09 0.87
C HIS A 235 -7.21 9.95 0.42
N THR A 236 -7.42 10.35 -0.82
CA THR A 236 -8.65 10.36 -1.61
C THR A 236 -8.27 10.09 -3.06
N ASP A 237 -9.23 9.82 -3.95
CA ASP A 237 -9.00 9.17 -5.24
C ASP A 237 -9.35 10.05 -6.46
N THR A 238 -9.09 11.38 -6.38
CA THR A 238 -9.19 12.25 -7.55
C THR A 238 -8.01 13.21 -7.70
N ILE A 239 -7.90 13.83 -8.86
CA ILE A 239 -6.90 14.87 -9.16
C ILE A 239 -7.27 16.25 -8.59
N GLY A 240 -8.43 16.38 -7.91
CA GLY A 240 -8.96 17.64 -7.43
C GLY A 240 -7.99 18.46 -6.57
N PRO A 241 -7.35 17.87 -5.54
CA PRO A 241 -6.41 18.60 -4.67
C PRO A 241 -5.16 19.10 -5.40
N ALA A 242 -4.64 18.32 -6.36
CA ALA A 242 -3.49 18.73 -7.18
C ALA A 242 -3.84 19.94 -8.06
N ILE A 243 -5.02 19.93 -8.69
CA ILE A 243 -5.52 21.06 -9.50
C ILE A 243 -5.73 22.30 -8.63
N ALA A 244 -6.27 22.17 -7.41
CA ALA A 244 -6.44 23.30 -6.50
C ALA A 244 -5.09 23.98 -6.18
N CYS A 245 -4.03 23.20 -5.95
CA CYS A 245 -2.68 23.72 -5.75
C CYS A 245 -2.15 24.43 -6.98
N GLU A 246 -2.29 23.86 -8.17
CA GLU A 246 -1.79 24.44 -9.41
C GLU A 246 -2.49 25.76 -9.74
N GLU A 247 -3.82 25.83 -9.59
CA GLU A 247 -4.61 27.06 -9.78
C GLU A 247 -4.26 28.15 -8.78
N SER A 248 -3.86 27.79 -7.55
CA SER A 248 -3.53 28.75 -6.47
C SER A 248 -2.07 29.22 -6.49
N SER A 249 -1.19 28.58 -7.24
CA SER A 249 0.27 28.77 -7.17
C SER A 249 0.75 30.16 -7.62
N GLY A 250 -0.05 30.86 -8.42
CA GLY A 250 0.25 32.23 -8.85
C GLY A 250 0.08 33.30 -7.75
N ASP A 251 -0.76 33.03 -6.77
CA ASP A 251 -1.14 33.98 -5.72
C ASP A 251 -0.43 33.72 -4.39
N ARG A 252 -0.01 32.48 -4.14
CA ARG A 252 0.64 32.06 -2.88
C ARG A 252 1.55 30.85 -3.06
N PRO A 253 2.57 30.66 -2.18
CA PRO A 253 3.42 29.50 -2.24
C PRO A 253 2.66 28.26 -1.76
N VAL A 254 2.16 27.44 -2.68
CA VAL A 254 1.49 26.18 -2.39
C VAL A 254 2.03 25.07 -3.29
N TYR A 255 2.23 23.90 -2.72
CA TYR A 255 2.77 22.72 -3.42
C TYR A 255 1.95 21.47 -3.07
N PHE A 256 2.05 20.47 -3.92
CA PHE A 256 1.28 19.23 -3.80
C PHE A 256 2.20 18.01 -3.65
N VAL A 257 1.77 17.05 -2.83
CA VAL A 257 2.41 15.74 -2.68
C VAL A 257 1.39 14.64 -2.97
N GLY A 258 1.67 13.86 -4.02
CA GLY A 258 0.75 12.85 -4.55
C GLY A 258 0.74 11.52 -3.82
N TYR A 259 -0.26 10.71 -4.14
CA TYR A 259 -0.42 9.34 -3.68
C TYR A 259 -1.02 8.46 -4.77
N ASN A 260 -0.45 7.26 -4.96
CA ASN A 260 -0.80 6.21 -5.93
C ASN A 260 -0.59 6.58 -7.41
N GLN A 261 -0.86 7.79 -7.83
CA GLN A 261 -0.69 8.23 -9.21
C GLN A 261 0.09 9.55 -9.28
N SER A 262 0.96 9.68 -10.27
CA SER A 262 1.63 10.93 -10.58
C SER A 262 0.63 12.04 -10.91
N MET A 263 0.88 13.24 -10.36
CA MET A 263 0.07 14.43 -10.62
C MET A 263 0.82 15.49 -11.44
N SER A 264 1.99 15.18 -12.00
CA SER A 264 2.82 16.13 -12.73
C SER A 264 2.16 16.65 -14.01
N GLU A 265 1.28 15.88 -14.64
CA GLU A 265 0.55 16.33 -15.85
C GLU A 265 -0.51 17.39 -15.52
N VAL A 266 -1.14 17.31 -14.33
CA VAL A 266 -2.23 18.22 -13.94
C VAL A 266 -1.75 19.33 -12.99
N ALA A 267 -0.59 19.15 -12.37
CA ALA A 267 0.02 20.09 -11.44
C ALA A 267 1.54 20.21 -11.69
N PRO A 268 1.97 20.61 -12.91
CA PRO A 268 3.37 20.57 -13.32
C PRO A 268 4.28 21.49 -12.55
N THR A 269 3.76 22.58 -11.96
CA THR A 269 4.57 23.57 -11.22
C THR A 269 4.53 23.35 -9.71
N THR A 270 3.53 22.64 -9.20
CA THR A 270 3.29 22.46 -7.77
C THR A 270 3.49 21.05 -7.26
N SER A 271 3.34 20.01 -8.10
CA SER A 271 3.59 18.62 -7.69
C SER A 271 5.07 18.43 -7.34
N LEU A 272 5.33 17.90 -6.13
CA LEU A 272 6.70 17.65 -5.66
C LEU A 272 7.15 16.22 -5.95
N VAL A 273 6.36 15.25 -5.53
CA VAL A 273 6.65 13.82 -5.59
C VAL A 273 5.38 13.03 -5.30
N THR A 274 5.31 11.79 -5.77
CA THR A 274 4.25 10.84 -5.44
C THR A 274 4.84 9.64 -4.70
N SER A 275 4.16 9.14 -3.67
CA SER A 275 4.39 7.80 -3.11
C SER A 275 3.30 6.85 -3.58
N ARG A 276 3.66 5.61 -3.92
CA ARG A 276 2.68 4.60 -4.29
C ARG A 276 2.93 3.24 -3.63
N ILE A 277 1.88 2.45 -3.48
CA ILE A 277 1.96 1.02 -3.22
C ILE A 277 2.23 0.33 -4.55
N CYS A 278 3.22 -0.55 -4.61
CA CYS A 278 3.47 -1.41 -5.76
C CYS A 278 2.79 -2.76 -5.52
N TRP A 279 1.72 -3.01 -6.25
CA TRP A 279 0.95 -4.25 -6.15
C TRP A 279 1.57 -5.39 -6.96
N GLU A 280 2.38 -5.03 -7.95
CA GLU A 280 3.03 -5.93 -8.90
C GLU A 280 3.83 -7.05 -8.25
N PRO A 281 4.66 -6.80 -7.19
CA PRO A 281 5.47 -7.87 -6.60
C PRO A 281 4.63 -8.97 -5.94
N TYR A 282 3.52 -8.61 -5.27
CA TYR A 282 2.62 -9.60 -4.71
C TYR A 282 1.93 -10.40 -5.80
N VAL A 283 1.28 -9.70 -6.73
CA VAL A 283 0.44 -10.32 -7.75
C VAL A 283 1.24 -11.28 -8.63
N ILE A 284 2.45 -10.86 -9.09
CA ILE A 284 3.35 -11.73 -9.87
C ILE A 284 3.74 -12.97 -9.09
N ASN A 285 4.16 -12.82 -7.81
CA ASN A 285 4.57 -13.95 -6.99
C ASN A 285 3.40 -14.91 -6.68
N ALA A 286 2.19 -14.38 -6.45
CA ALA A 286 1.01 -15.20 -6.22
C ALA A 286 0.62 -16.04 -7.45
N VAL A 287 0.66 -15.42 -8.65
CA VAL A 287 0.44 -16.13 -9.92
C VAL A 287 1.50 -17.22 -10.13
N ASP A 288 2.79 -16.91 -9.91
CA ASP A 288 3.88 -17.89 -10.02
C ASP A 288 3.73 -19.05 -9.01
N ALA A 289 3.30 -18.75 -7.78
CA ALA A 289 3.04 -19.77 -6.75
C ALA A 289 1.92 -20.72 -7.18
N VAL A 290 0.79 -20.20 -7.66
CA VAL A 290 -0.34 -21.02 -8.15
C VAL A 290 0.07 -21.85 -9.37
N MET A 291 0.81 -21.27 -10.32
CA MET A 291 1.37 -21.97 -11.47
C MET A 291 2.30 -23.12 -11.06
N ALA A 292 3.12 -22.88 -10.03
CA ALA A 292 4.04 -23.85 -9.48
C ALA A 292 3.39 -24.87 -8.51
N ASN A 293 2.09 -24.74 -8.20
CA ASN A 293 1.36 -25.48 -7.17
C ASN A 293 2.03 -25.40 -5.80
N LYS A 294 2.31 -24.17 -5.36
CA LYS A 294 2.92 -23.83 -4.05
C LYS A 294 1.99 -22.94 -3.25
N ASP A 295 2.16 -22.95 -1.94
CA ASP A 295 1.51 -21.99 -1.07
C ASP A 295 2.03 -20.56 -1.38
N ILE A 296 1.10 -19.61 -1.50
CA ILE A 296 1.41 -18.23 -1.87
C ILE A 296 2.36 -17.61 -0.85
N GLU A 297 2.07 -17.76 0.45
CA GLU A 297 2.85 -17.16 1.54
C GLU A 297 4.27 -17.69 1.62
N GLU A 298 4.48 -18.98 1.31
CA GLU A 298 5.83 -19.57 1.32
C GLU A 298 6.78 -18.89 0.33
N THR A 299 6.24 -18.30 -0.75
CA THR A 299 7.05 -17.58 -1.74
C THR A 299 7.55 -16.24 -1.24
N PHE A 300 6.94 -15.71 -0.16
CA PHE A 300 7.35 -14.45 0.48
C PHE A 300 8.29 -14.64 1.66
N ALA A 301 8.70 -15.86 1.99
CA ALA A 301 9.65 -16.11 3.07
C ALA A 301 10.96 -15.32 2.86
N GLY A 302 11.24 -14.37 3.77
CA GLY A 302 12.37 -13.44 3.67
C GLY A 302 12.18 -12.29 2.67
N ARG A 303 10.98 -12.10 2.14
CA ARG A 303 10.61 -11.02 1.20
C ARG A 303 9.40 -10.21 1.66
N GLY A 304 9.04 -10.29 2.93
CA GLY A 304 7.91 -9.60 3.52
C GLY A 304 7.63 -10.09 4.93
N LYS A 305 6.66 -9.46 5.58
CA LYS A 305 6.10 -9.91 6.87
C LYS A 305 4.91 -10.80 6.57
N ILE A 306 4.91 -12.01 7.13
CA ILE A 306 3.89 -13.02 6.90
C ILE A 306 3.13 -13.24 8.22
N HIS A 307 1.82 -13.04 8.19
CA HIS A 307 0.89 -13.19 9.31
C HIS A 307 -0.20 -14.21 8.94
N GLY A 308 0.17 -15.51 8.88
CA GLY A 308 -0.72 -16.54 8.35
C GLY A 308 -0.89 -16.39 6.83
N SER A 309 -2.10 -16.13 6.35
CA SER A 309 -2.38 -15.83 4.93
C SER A 309 -2.40 -14.34 4.60
N ASP A 310 -1.87 -13.51 5.48
CA ASP A 310 -1.77 -12.06 5.32
C ASP A 310 -0.30 -11.65 5.14
N VAL A 311 0.02 -10.85 4.11
CA VAL A 311 1.41 -10.49 3.75
C VAL A 311 1.55 -8.98 3.57
N SER A 312 2.59 -8.39 4.19
CA SER A 312 2.99 -7.01 3.93
C SER A 312 4.47 -6.89 3.60
N ALA A 313 4.82 -5.85 2.86
CA ALA A 313 6.20 -5.45 2.63
C ALA A 313 6.30 -3.95 2.29
N GLY A 314 7.48 -3.40 2.45
CA GLY A 314 7.78 -1.99 2.19
C GLY A 314 8.83 -1.79 1.08
N PHE A 315 9.65 -0.74 1.24
CA PHE A 315 10.73 -0.42 0.31
C PHE A 315 11.74 -1.56 0.14
N GLU A 316 11.99 -2.34 1.18
CA GLU A 316 12.97 -3.42 1.18
C GLU A 316 12.67 -4.53 0.17
N ASN A 317 11.40 -4.64 -0.23
CA ASN A 317 10.94 -5.64 -1.21
C ASN A 317 10.24 -5.02 -2.43
N GLY A 318 10.32 -3.69 -2.58
CA GLY A 318 9.76 -2.98 -3.72
C GLY A 318 8.22 -2.92 -3.72
N TRP A 319 7.57 -3.02 -2.54
CA TRP A 319 6.11 -2.87 -2.42
C TRP A 319 5.67 -1.43 -2.16
N VAL A 320 6.64 -0.55 -1.95
CA VAL A 320 6.45 0.89 -1.84
C VAL A 320 7.54 1.55 -2.67
N GLU A 321 7.17 2.56 -3.43
CA GLU A 321 8.14 3.37 -4.18
C GLU A 321 7.80 4.86 -4.16
N MET A 322 8.80 5.65 -4.50
CA MET A 322 8.64 7.08 -4.77
C MET A 322 8.71 7.29 -6.26
N ASP A 323 7.68 7.93 -6.80
CA ASP A 323 7.52 8.19 -8.22
C ASP A 323 7.50 9.70 -8.50
N ASP A 324 7.88 10.08 -9.72
CA ASP A 324 7.72 11.40 -10.31
C ASP A 324 8.25 12.56 -9.46
N LEU A 325 9.51 12.44 -9.00
CA LEU A 325 10.18 13.55 -8.31
C LEU A 325 10.38 14.73 -9.28
N ASN A 326 9.62 15.80 -9.07
CA ASN A 326 9.69 17.02 -9.87
C ASN A 326 10.90 17.88 -9.49
N LEU A 327 12.00 17.70 -10.19
CA LEU A 327 13.27 18.40 -9.92
C LEU A 327 13.18 19.93 -10.08
N GLN A 328 12.14 20.46 -10.72
CA GLN A 328 11.91 21.91 -10.86
C GLN A 328 11.15 22.48 -9.65
N ALA A 329 10.29 21.67 -9.03
CA ALA A 329 9.46 22.09 -7.91
C ALA A 329 10.08 21.79 -6.54
N VAL A 330 10.82 20.67 -6.37
CA VAL A 330 11.42 20.30 -5.09
C VAL A 330 12.57 21.22 -4.68
N ALA A 331 12.83 21.28 -3.38
CA ALA A 331 13.98 22.00 -2.83
C ALA A 331 15.31 21.27 -3.17
N PRO A 332 16.42 22.00 -3.32
CA PRO A 332 17.74 21.37 -3.46
C PRO A 332 18.04 20.40 -2.31
N GLY A 333 18.61 19.22 -2.64
CA GLY A 333 18.94 18.17 -1.66
C GLY A 333 17.75 17.29 -1.24
N THR A 334 16.56 17.47 -1.84
CA THR A 334 15.39 16.65 -1.51
C THR A 334 15.61 15.20 -1.89
N LYS A 335 16.15 14.93 -3.09
CA LYS A 335 16.42 13.54 -3.52
C LYS A 335 17.33 12.81 -2.55
N GLU A 336 18.44 13.43 -2.17
CA GLU A 336 19.42 12.85 -1.24
C GLU A 336 18.81 12.60 0.16
N ALA A 337 17.92 13.50 0.62
CA ALA A 337 17.24 13.33 1.91
C ALA A 337 16.24 12.15 1.87
N MET A 338 15.50 12.01 0.76
CA MET A 338 14.60 10.89 0.51
C MET A 338 15.35 9.57 0.38
N ASP A 339 16.39 9.51 -0.46
CA ASP A 339 17.22 8.32 -0.68
C ASP A 339 17.82 7.81 0.64
N LYS A 340 18.27 8.72 1.51
CA LYS A 340 18.79 8.37 2.83
C LYS A 340 17.73 7.71 3.71
N ALA A 341 16.48 8.19 3.68
CA ALA A 341 15.40 7.59 4.45
C ALA A 341 14.98 6.23 3.87
N ILE A 342 14.91 6.10 2.54
CA ILE A 342 14.65 4.83 1.86
C ILE A 342 15.75 3.80 2.21
N ASP A 343 17.01 4.19 2.15
CA ASP A 343 18.15 3.37 2.56
C ASP A 343 18.03 2.85 4.01
N MET A 344 17.47 3.67 4.91
CA MET A 344 17.24 3.25 6.28
C MET A 344 16.14 2.17 6.35
N PHE A 345 15.03 2.33 5.63
CA PHE A 345 13.99 1.30 5.53
C PHE A 345 14.52 0.00 4.94
N VAL A 346 15.31 0.07 3.86
CA VAL A 346 15.88 -1.11 3.20
C VAL A 346 16.90 -1.87 4.08
N ARG A 347 17.73 -1.14 4.85
CA ARG A 347 18.79 -1.77 5.67
C ARG A 347 18.36 -2.18 7.06
N ASN A 348 17.32 -1.56 7.59
CA ASN A 348 16.94 -1.71 8.99
C ASN A 348 15.44 -1.65 9.12
N ASN A 349 14.78 -2.80 9.00
CA ASN A 349 13.33 -2.96 9.13
C ASN A 349 12.75 -2.45 10.48
N ASN A 350 13.56 -1.79 11.32
CA ASN A 350 13.22 -1.29 12.64
C ASN A 350 13.16 0.24 12.72
N ILE A 351 12.94 0.96 11.60
CA ILE A 351 12.67 2.39 11.68
C ILE A 351 11.29 2.61 12.29
N PHE A 352 11.30 3.22 13.45
CA PHE A 352 10.09 3.68 14.09
C PHE A 352 9.71 5.04 13.51
N VAL A 353 8.89 5.07 12.49
CA VAL A 353 8.30 6.30 11.94
C VAL A 353 7.49 7.02 13.02
N PHE A 354 6.67 6.27 13.74
CA PHE A 354 5.83 6.77 14.83
C PHE A 354 6.61 6.80 16.13
N LYS A 355 7.59 7.73 16.25
CA LYS A 355 8.43 7.89 17.43
C LYS A 355 8.79 9.35 17.68
N GLY A 356 8.75 9.77 18.93
CA GLY A 356 9.13 11.12 19.36
C GLY A 356 8.40 11.55 20.64
N ASP A 357 8.59 12.79 21.02
CA ASP A 357 7.89 13.40 22.17
C ASP A 357 6.48 13.87 21.73
N TYR A 358 5.63 12.90 21.40
CA TYR A 358 4.28 13.11 20.93
C TYR A 358 3.31 12.23 21.72
N THR A 359 2.12 12.77 21.99
CA THR A 359 0.98 12.02 22.50
C THR A 359 -0.17 12.10 21.50
N GLY A 360 -1.06 11.12 21.52
CA GLY A 360 -2.23 11.09 20.65
C GLY A 360 -3.43 10.45 21.34
N VAL A 361 -4.59 10.67 20.73
CA VAL A 361 -5.89 10.19 21.23
C VAL A 361 -6.59 9.47 20.07
N ASN A 362 -7.18 8.33 20.38
CA ASN A 362 -8.08 7.63 19.46
C ASN A 362 -9.36 8.48 19.27
N PRO A 363 -9.72 8.88 18.05
CA PRO A 363 -10.91 9.70 17.81
C PRO A 363 -12.21 9.00 18.19
N ASP A 364 -12.25 7.68 18.16
CA ASP A 364 -13.44 6.88 18.46
C ASP A 364 -13.56 6.52 19.95
N ASP A 365 -12.45 6.56 20.69
CA ASP A 365 -12.39 6.33 22.13
C ASP A 365 -11.40 7.29 22.82
N PRO A 366 -11.87 8.42 23.36
CA PRO A 366 -11.00 9.40 24.02
C PRO A 366 -10.25 8.86 25.26
N SER A 367 -10.59 7.69 25.78
CA SER A 367 -9.86 7.03 26.86
C SER A 367 -8.64 6.23 26.37
N ASP A 368 -8.61 5.88 25.10
CA ASP A 368 -7.49 5.22 24.43
C ASP A 368 -6.49 6.28 23.94
N THR A 369 -5.31 6.30 24.55
CA THR A 369 -4.27 7.29 24.30
C THR A 369 -2.92 6.63 24.06
N ILE A 370 -2.05 7.30 23.31
CA ILE A 370 -0.69 6.82 23.04
C ILE A 370 0.37 7.87 23.45
N ASP A 371 1.53 7.39 23.92
CA ASP A 371 2.78 8.16 24.07
C ASP A 371 3.84 7.54 23.16
N LEU A 372 4.28 8.28 22.16
CA LEU A 372 5.23 7.82 21.14
C LEU A 372 6.71 7.88 21.57
N LYS A 373 7.01 8.15 22.85
CA LYS A 373 8.42 8.16 23.33
C LYS A 373 9.12 6.82 23.14
N LEU A 374 8.40 5.72 23.30
CA LEU A 374 8.93 4.38 23.08
C LEU A 374 8.87 3.94 21.62
N GLY A 375 8.11 4.65 20.79
CA GLY A 375 7.81 4.30 19.42
C GLY A 375 6.60 3.37 19.30
N TYR A 376 6.04 3.32 18.08
CA TYR A 376 4.97 2.40 17.69
C TYR A 376 5.39 1.67 16.42
N ILE A 377 5.15 0.38 16.35
CA ILE A 377 5.49 -0.45 15.19
C ILE A 377 4.22 -0.66 14.36
N GLU A 378 4.20 -0.08 13.18
CA GLU A 378 3.13 -0.29 12.21
C GLU A 378 3.28 -1.65 11.55
N ASN A 379 2.17 -2.28 11.17
CA ASN A 379 2.14 -3.59 10.52
C ASN A 379 2.90 -4.70 11.30
N GLU A 380 2.81 -4.68 12.63
CA GLU A 380 3.47 -5.71 13.46
C GLU A 380 2.75 -7.05 13.39
N HIS A 381 1.42 -7.04 13.28
CA HIS A 381 0.59 -8.25 13.37
C HIS A 381 -0.34 -8.47 12.17
N THR A 382 -0.44 -7.51 11.29
CA THR A 382 -1.33 -7.52 10.12
C THR A 382 -0.76 -6.63 9.01
N SER A 383 -1.12 -6.90 7.76
CA SER A 383 -0.78 -6.03 6.64
C SER A 383 -1.59 -4.73 6.62
N TYR A 384 -2.76 -4.69 7.27
CA TYR A 384 -3.57 -3.49 7.40
C TYR A 384 -2.94 -2.50 8.39
N PRO A 385 -2.90 -1.20 8.08
CA PRO A 385 -2.41 -0.19 9.02
C PRO A 385 -3.20 -0.18 10.32
N SER A 386 -2.50 -0.02 11.44
CA SER A 386 -3.09 -0.11 12.77
C SER A 386 -2.97 1.17 13.60
N PHE A 387 -2.10 2.11 13.20
CA PHE A 387 -1.96 3.39 13.89
C PHE A 387 -3.20 4.27 13.65
N HIS A 388 -3.95 4.58 14.72
CA HIS A 388 -5.24 5.26 14.66
C HIS A 388 -5.37 6.45 15.63
N TYR A 389 -4.25 7.04 16.05
CA TYR A 389 -4.23 8.14 17.02
C TYR A 389 -4.02 9.49 16.33
N ILE A 390 -4.85 10.47 16.66
CA ILE A 390 -4.65 11.87 16.26
C ILE A 390 -3.65 12.50 17.23
N LEU A 391 -2.52 12.99 16.72
CA LEU A 391 -1.46 13.58 17.54
C LEU A 391 -1.85 14.94 18.07
N ASN A 392 -1.74 15.10 19.40
CA ASN A 392 -2.08 16.33 20.10
C ASN A 392 -1.18 17.50 19.66
N ASP A 393 -1.70 18.71 19.66
CA ASP A 393 -1.01 19.98 19.43
C ASP A 393 -0.39 20.18 18.03
N ILE A 394 -0.29 19.11 17.23
CA ILE A 394 0.34 19.17 15.90
C ILE A 394 -0.58 18.76 14.76
N VAL A 395 -1.69 18.07 15.04
CA VAL A 395 -2.77 17.75 14.09
C VAL A 395 -4.04 18.45 14.52
N THR A 396 -4.69 19.13 13.60
CA THR A 396 -6.01 19.77 13.79
C THR A 396 -6.98 19.22 12.75
N ILE A 397 -8.07 18.63 13.19
CA ILE A 397 -9.17 18.26 12.30
C ILE A 397 -10.00 19.52 12.02
N VAL A 398 -10.22 19.82 10.77
CA VAL A 398 -11.01 20.97 10.29
C VAL A 398 -12.44 20.48 10.01
N GLU A 399 -13.45 21.22 10.50
CA GLU A 399 -14.87 20.94 10.26
C GLU A 399 -15.37 21.54 8.93
#